data_8b07ebe408b5ecf7f3dad9357d722d14
#
_entry.id   8b07ebe408b5ecf7f3dad9357d722d14
#
_cell.length_a   1.000
_cell.length_b   1.000
_cell.length_c   1.000
_cell.angle_alpha   90.00
_cell.angle_beta   90.00
_cell.angle_gamma   90.00
#
_symmetry.space_group_name_H-M   'P 1'
#
loop_
_entity.id
_entity.type
_entity.pdbx_description
1 polymer ?
#
loop_
_entity_poly.entity_id
_entity_poly.type
_entity_poly.pdbx_seq_one_letter_code
_entity_poly.pdbx_strand_id
1 'polypeptide(L)'
;MAKRYSKAAHAKRHKQTSHKIKNVIILIFCGAAIWFGCSLWYAARTLQTAHPAESIAGEEFRPQVGDPPYRVVIDAGHGGVDPGARGVVEEKNMTAATAAELIRLLQQDANFIPLQTRDSFDETTTPAQRAARADEQAPQLLLSIHGNSAANGSTASGFECYPAVPGRTWHQESFYFAQLLAKGMQAAG
;
A
#
# COMPACT_ATOMS: atom_id res chain seq x y z
N MET A 1 -61.53 -29.13 -30.79
CA MET A 1 -60.50 -28.20 -31.29
C MET A 1 -59.70 -27.52 -30.17
N ALA A 2 -60.20 -27.30 -28.98
CA ALA A 2 -59.55 -26.59 -27.88
C ALA A 2 -58.26 -27.27 -27.29
N LYS A 3 -58.15 -28.59 -27.29
CA LYS A 3 -56.96 -29.33 -26.76
C LYS A 3 -55.67 -29.18 -27.58
N ARG A 4 -55.75 -28.85 -28.89
CA ARG A 4 -54.56 -28.65 -29.74
C ARG A 4 -53.90 -27.29 -29.54
N TYR A 5 -54.68 -26.23 -29.23
CA TYR A 5 -54.14 -24.91 -28.95
C TYR A 5 -53.37 -24.79 -27.62
N SER A 6 -53.81 -25.56 -26.62
CA SER A 6 -53.12 -25.57 -25.29
C SER A 6 -51.73 -26.17 -25.36
N LYS A 7 -51.52 -27.25 -26.12
CA LYS A 7 -50.19 -27.88 -26.25
C LYS A 7 -49.16 -27.01 -26.98
N ALA A 8 -49.59 -26.31 -28.02
CA ALA A 8 -48.68 -25.40 -28.79
C ALA A 8 -48.26 -24.19 -27.99
N ALA A 9 -49.17 -23.59 -27.19
CA ALA A 9 -48.87 -22.49 -26.29
C ALA A 9 -47.90 -22.89 -25.17
N HIS A 10 -48.06 -24.11 -24.62
CA HIS A 10 -47.17 -24.61 -23.57
C HIS A 10 -45.76 -24.90 -24.11
N ALA A 11 -45.66 -25.50 -25.32
CA ALA A 11 -44.37 -25.76 -25.98
C ALA A 11 -43.62 -24.46 -26.33
N LYS A 12 -44.35 -23.43 -26.78
CA LYS A 12 -43.77 -22.11 -27.12
C LYS A 12 -43.24 -21.39 -25.85
N ARG A 13 -43.98 -21.52 -24.74
CA ARG A 13 -43.58 -20.94 -23.44
C ARG A 13 -42.34 -21.64 -22.87
N HIS A 14 -42.27 -22.97 -23.01
CA HIS A 14 -41.12 -23.77 -22.56
C HIS A 14 -39.84 -23.47 -23.35
N LYS A 15 -39.95 -23.31 -24.70
CA LYS A 15 -38.82 -22.88 -25.55
C LYS A 15 -38.32 -21.49 -25.18
N GLN A 16 -39.24 -20.55 -24.95
CA GLN A 16 -38.88 -19.15 -24.61
C GLN A 16 -38.21 -19.06 -23.24
N THR A 17 -38.64 -19.87 -22.27
CA THR A 17 -38.01 -19.95 -20.95
C THR A 17 -36.62 -20.56 -21.01
N SER A 18 -36.45 -21.61 -21.85
CA SER A 18 -35.14 -22.25 -22.07
C SER A 18 -34.12 -21.31 -22.70
N HIS A 19 -34.53 -20.46 -23.67
CA HIS A 19 -33.65 -19.45 -24.25
C HIS A 19 -33.25 -18.36 -23.26
N LYS A 20 -34.18 -17.91 -22.42
CA LYS A 20 -33.88 -16.93 -21.37
C LYS A 20 -32.89 -17.48 -20.34
N ILE A 21 -33.06 -18.72 -19.93
CA ILE A 21 -32.15 -19.39 -18.99
C ILE A 21 -30.74 -19.56 -19.61
N LYS A 22 -30.66 -19.99 -20.88
CA LYS A 22 -29.38 -20.10 -21.59
C LYS A 22 -28.66 -18.75 -21.69
N ASN A 23 -29.37 -17.68 -22.00
CA ASN A 23 -28.78 -16.33 -22.08
C ASN A 23 -28.28 -15.83 -20.73
N VAL A 24 -29.02 -16.12 -19.65
CA VAL A 24 -28.58 -15.78 -18.29
C VAL A 24 -27.33 -16.55 -17.90
N ILE A 25 -27.28 -17.84 -18.21
CA ILE A 25 -26.09 -18.68 -17.97
C ILE A 25 -24.88 -18.14 -18.74
N ILE A 26 -25.04 -17.80 -20.02
CA ILE A 26 -23.98 -17.23 -20.85
C ILE A 26 -23.48 -15.90 -20.25
N LEU A 27 -24.38 -15.03 -19.81
CA LEU A 27 -24.00 -13.76 -19.18
C LEU A 27 -23.22 -13.96 -17.86
N ILE A 28 -23.60 -14.96 -17.06
CA ILE A 28 -22.88 -15.31 -15.84
C ILE A 28 -21.47 -15.81 -16.16
N PHE A 29 -21.32 -16.71 -17.15
CA PHE A 29 -20.02 -17.21 -17.57
C PHE A 29 -19.13 -16.12 -18.20
N CYS A 30 -19.71 -15.24 -19.01
CA CYS A 30 -18.98 -14.08 -19.54
C CYS A 30 -18.54 -13.13 -18.44
N GLY A 31 -19.41 -12.82 -17.47
CA GLY A 31 -19.06 -12.00 -16.32
C GLY A 31 -17.96 -12.61 -15.47
N ALA A 32 -18.03 -13.92 -15.20
CA ALA A 32 -16.99 -14.63 -14.47
C ALA A 32 -15.66 -14.67 -15.23
N ALA A 33 -15.69 -14.87 -16.56
CA ALA A 33 -14.47 -14.85 -17.38
C ALA A 33 -13.81 -13.45 -17.42
N ILE A 34 -14.62 -12.40 -17.51
CA ILE A 34 -14.12 -11.01 -17.45
C ILE A 34 -13.52 -10.72 -16.08
N TRP A 35 -14.21 -11.10 -14.99
CA TRP A 35 -13.72 -10.90 -13.63
C TRP A 35 -12.42 -11.66 -13.39
N PHE A 36 -12.33 -12.93 -13.84
CA PHE A 36 -11.13 -13.75 -13.70
C PHE A 36 -9.97 -13.20 -14.56
N GLY A 37 -10.26 -12.74 -15.78
CA GLY A 37 -9.28 -12.08 -16.66
C GLY A 37 -8.74 -10.78 -16.07
N CYS A 38 -9.62 -9.94 -15.50
CA CYS A 38 -9.22 -8.73 -14.79
C CYS A 38 -8.39 -9.04 -13.54
N SER A 39 -8.75 -10.07 -12.78
CA SER A 39 -8.02 -10.49 -11.59
C SER A 39 -6.63 -11.04 -11.95
N LEU A 40 -6.50 -11.83 -13.00
CA LEU A 40 -5.21 -12.31 -13.50
C LEU A 40 -4.35 -11.16 -14.05
N TRP A 41 -4.95 -10.21 -14.78
CA TRP A 41 -4.25 -9.04 -15.29
C TRP A 41 -3.76 -8.14 -14.14
N TYR A 42 -4.59 -7.95 -13.11
CA TYR A 42 -4.20 -7.20 -11.90
C TYR A 42 -3.07 -7.91 -11.14
N ALA A 43 -3.19 -9.22 -10.95
CA ALA A 43 -2.14 -10.04 -10.32
C ALA A 43 -0.84 -10.04 -11.13
N ALA A 44 -0.91 -10.16 -12.46
CA ALA A 44 0.27 -10.08 -13.33
C ALA A 44 0.91 -8.69 -13.27
N ARG A 45 0.12 -7.63 -13.17
CA ARG A 45 0.61 -6.26 -13.08
C ARG A 45 1.27 -5.99 -11.71
N THR A 46 0.71 -6.53 -10.62
CA THR A 46 1.33 -6.44 -9.28
C THR A 46 2.62 -7.26 -9.19
N LEU A 47 2.70 -8.42 -9.87
CA LEU A 47 3.94 -9.20 -9.97
C LEU A 47 5.00 -8.51 -10.85
N GLN A 48 4.60 -7.77 -11.88
CA GLN A 48 5.52 -6.97 -12.70
C GLN A 48 6.00 -5.69 -12.01
N THR A 49 5.27 -5.18 -11.01
CA THR A 49 5.68 -4.04 -10.19
C THR A 49 6.49 -4.47 -8.96
N ALA A 50 6.55 -5.77 -8.64
CA ALA A 50 7.56 -6.30 -7.75
C ALA A 50 8.89 -6.25 -8.52
N HIS A 51 9.58 -5.10 -8.47
CA HIS A 51 10.91 -4.99 -9.03
C HIS A 51 11.80 -6.04 -8.39
N PRO A 52 12.47 -6.92 -9.18
CA PRO A 52 13.58 -7.67 -8.62
C PRO A 52 14.55 -6.64 -8.03
N ALA A 53 15.12 -6.95 -6.87
CA ALA A 53 16.17 -6.11 -6.29
C ALA A 53 17.19 -5.85 -7.39
N GLU A 54 17.17 -4.67 -7.98
CA GLU A 54 18.12 -4.24 -8.99
C GLU A 54 19.46 -4.18 -8.27
N SER A 55 20.26 -5.22 -8.45
CA SER A 55 21.64 -5.20 -8.00
C SER A 55 22.33 -4.18 -8.87
N ILE A 56 22.57 -2.99 -8.33
CA ILE A 56 23.41 -1.98 -8.96
C ILE A 56 24.82 -2.54 -8.96
N ALA A 57 25.15 -3.29 -10.03
CA ALA A 57 26.52 -3.67 -10.37
C ALA A 57 27.15 -2.45 -11.05
N GLY A 58 27.77 -1.59 -10.26
CA GLY A 58 28.42 -0.36 -10.70
C GLY A 58 28.56 0.56 -9.50
N GLU A 59 29.52 1.43 -9.52
CA GLU A 59 29.87 2.39 -8.49
C GLU A 59 28.69 2.74 -7.53
N GLU A 60 28.87 2.40 -6.25
CA GLU A 60 27.81 2.46 -5.24
C GLU A 60 27.22 3.87 -5.23
N PHE A 61 25.98 4.03 -5.75
CA PHE A 61 25.29 5.32 -5.75
C PHE A 61 25.20 5.83 -4.31
N ARG A 62 25.72 7.02 -4.07
CA ARG A 62 25.62 7.71 -2.77
C ARG A 62 24.99 9.07 -3.01
N PRO A 63 23.77 9.31 -2.49
CA PRO A 63 23.15 10.61 -2.63
C PRO A 63 23.98 11.70 -1.95
N GLN A 64 24.01 12.87 -2.57
CA GLN A 64 24.60 14.06 -1.98
C GLN A 64 23.54 14.76 -1.12
N VAL A 65 23.62 14.60 0.19
CA VAL A 65 22.62 15.14 1.13
C VAL A 65 23.03 16.45 1.82
N GLY A 66 24.19 17.01 1.44
CA GLY A 66 24.74 18.21 2.06
C GLY A 66 25.35 17.95 3.44
N ASP A 67 25.57 19.01 4.21
CA ASP A 67 26.14 18.95 5.54
C ASP A 67 25.07 18.89 6.63
N PRO A 68 25.35 18.23 7.79
CA PRO A 68 24.44 18.24 8.93
C PRO A 68 24.27 19.65 9.53
N PRO A 69 23.19 19.91 10.30
CA PRO A 69 22.20 18.92 10.71
C PRO A 69 21.13 18.63 9.64
N TYR A 70 20.76 17.37 9.53
CA TYR A 70 19.75 16.90 8.57
C TYR A 70 18.34 16.98 9.15
N ARG A 71 17.42 17.61 8.42
CA ARG A 71 16.00 17.67 8.77
C ARG A 71 15.33 16.38 8.35
N VAL A 72 14.84 15.62 9.32
CA VAL A 72 14.19 14.33 9.11
C VAL A 72 12.74 14.42 9.57
N VAL A 73 11.79 14.36 8.64
CA VAL A 73 10.37 14.32 8.98
C VAL A 73 9.95 12.87 9.23
N ILE A 74 9.41 12.62 10.41
CA ILE A 74 8.83 11.37 10.81
C ILE A 74 7.31 11.47 10.71
N ASP A 75 6.71 10.60 9.90
CA ASP A 75 5.26 10.50 9.72
C ASP A 75 4.76 9.20 10.34
N ALA A 76 4.05 9.29 11.45
CA ALA A 76 3.32 8.15 11.99
C ALA A 76 2.06 7.93 11.16
N GLY A 77 1.86 6.75 10.59
CA GLY A 77 0.64 6.41 9.87
C GLY A 77 -0.60 6.43 10.76
N HIS A 78 -1.78 6.72 10.18
CA HIS A 78 -3.06 6.76 10.88
C HIS A 78 -3.13 7.84 11.97
N GLY A 79 -3.95 7.67 13.01
CA GLY A 79 -4.06 8.59 14.14
C GLY A 79 -5.45 9.19 14.32
N GLY A 80 -5.72 9.73 15.50
CA GLY A 80 -7.03 10.26 15.85
C GLY A 80 -8.14 9.23 15.68
N VAL A 81 -9.13 9.52 14.83
CA VAL A 81 -10.25 8.62 14.54
C VAL A 81 -9.91 7.48 13.58
N ASP A 82 -8.78 7.56 12.87
CA ASP A 82 -8.31 6.50 11.98
C ASP A 82 -7.42 5.50 12.74
N PRO A 83 -7.92 4.30 13.07
CA PRO A 83 -7.15 3.30 13.81
C PRO A 83 -6.09 2.59 12.98
N GLY A 84 -6.17 2.65 11.65
CA GLY A 84 -5.44 1.75 10.75
C GLY A 84 -5.88 0.30 10.90
N ALA A 85 -4.98 -0.63 10.64
CA ALA A 85 -5.21 -2.05 10.83
C ALA A 85 -5.45 -2.37 12.32
N ARG A 86 -6.36 -3.34 12.57
CA ARG A 86 -6.72 -3.81 13.90
C ARG A 86 -6.27 -5.25 14.09
N GLY A 87 -5.27 -5.43 14.93
CA GLY A 87 -4.75 -6.73 15.34
C GLY A 87 -4.73 -6.84 16.86
N VAL A 88 -3.60 -7.24 17.43
CA VAL A 88 -3.37 -7.24 18.89
C VAL A 88 -3.45 -5.81 19.44
N VAL A 89 -3.00 -4.84 18.66
CA VAL A 89 -3.11 -3.40 18.92
C VAL A 89 -3.68 -2.71 17.69
N GLU A 90 -4.21 -1.50 17.83
CA GLU A 90 -4.52 -0.65 16.68
C GLU A 90 -3.22 -0.11 16.08
N GLU A 91 -3.11 -0.10 14.75
CA GLU A 91 -1.90 0.33 14.04
C GLU A 91 -1.46 1.74 14.44
N LYS A 92 -2.39 2.67 14.62
CA LYS A 92 -2.09 4.04 15.06
C LYS A 92 -1.28 4.10 16.36
N ASN A 93 -1.53 3.20 17.31
CA ASN A 93 -0.84 3.18 18.59
C ASN A 93 0.61 2.69 18.40
N MET A 94 0.80 1.69 17.54
CA MET A 94 2.11 1.17 17.20
C MET A 94 2.93 2.20 16.44
N THR A 95 2.36 2.83 15.41
CA THR A 95 3.06 3.85 14.61
C THR A 95 3.43 5.07 15.43
N ALA A 96 2.53 5.54 16.31
CA ALA A 96 2.79 6.65 17.23
C ALA A 96 3.93 6.33 18.19
N ALA A 97 3.92 5.15 18.82
CA ALA A 97 4.97 4.76 19.76
C ALA A 97 6.34 4.63 19.05
N THR A 98 6.36 4.02 17.86
CA THR A 98 7.59 3.86 17.06
C THR A 98 8.13 5.21 16.61
N ALA A 99 7.26 6.12 16.14
CA ALA A 99 7.66 7.46 15.72
C ALA A 99 8.21 8.28 16.91
N ALA A 100 7.55 8.24 18.06
CA ALA A 100 7.99 8.92 19.26
C ALA A 100 9.38 8.46 19.70
N GLU A 101 9.62 7.15 19.70
CA GLU A 101 10.93 6.60 20.08
C GLU A 101 12.02 6.97 19.07
N LEU A 102 11.72 6.90 17.76
CA LEU A 102 12.66 7.31 16.73
C LEU A 102 13.03 8.81 16.86
N ILE A 103 12.04 9.66 17.07
CA ILE A 103 12.27 11.10 17.31
C ILE A 103 13.17 11.29 18.53
N ARG A 104 12.88 10.61 19.64
CA ARG A 104 13.69 10.68 20.86
C ARG A 104 15.15 10.26 20.62
N LEU A 105 15.37 9.22 19.82
CA LEU A 105 16.72 8.76 19.47
C LEU A 105 17.45 9.77 18.57
N LEU A 106 16.78 10.30 17.56
CA LEU A 106 17.36 11.30 16.65
C LEU A 106 17.71 12.59 17.38
N GLN A 107 16.93 13.00 18.40
CA GLN A 107 17.23 14.19 19.22
C GLN A 107 18.53 14.05 20.03
N GLN A 108 19.04 12.87 20.24
CA GLN A 108 20.31 12.62 20.95
C GLN A 108 21.53 12.81 20.05
N ASP A 109 21.36 12.93 18.74
CA ASP A 109 22.44 13.14 17.79
C ASP A 109 22.31 14.54 17.14
N ALA A 110 23.30 15.37 17.38
CA ALA A 110 23.33 16.75 16.84
C ALA A 110 23.35 16.83 15.32
N ASN A 111 23.59 15.72 14.62
CA ASN A 111 23.51 15.67 13.17
C ASN A 111 22.08 15.66 12.63
N PHE A 112 21.05 15.53 13.49
CA PHE A 112 19.65 15.43 13.06
C PHE A 112 18.76 16.47 13.71
N ILE A 113 17.81 16.96 12.94
CA ILE A 113 16.66 17.76 13.40
C ILE A 113 15.41 16.95 13.08
N PRO A 114 14.93 16.12 14.02
CA PRO A 114 13.69 15.36 13.80
C PRO A 114 12.48 16.30 13.86
N LEU A 115 11.60 16.13 12.91
CA LEU A 115 10.37 16.87 12.71
C LEU A 115 9.22 15.86 12.58
N GLN A 116 7.99 16.31 12.71
CA GLN A 116 6.82 15.44 12.56
C GLN A 116 5.72 16.10 11.75
N THR A 117 4.87 15.29 11.12
CA THR A 117 3.78 15.74 10.26
C THR A 117 2.57 16.29 11.04
N ARG A 118 2.55 16.12 12.37
CA ARG A 118 1.44 16.51 13.26
C ARG A 118 1.99 17.00 14.60
N ASP A 119 1.25 17.90 15.25
CA ASP A 119 1.58 18.37 16.59
C ASP A 119 1.28 17.31 17.66
N SER A 120 0.29 16.45 17.39
CA SER A 120 -0.08 15.32 18.25
C SER A 120 -0.41 14.10 17.41
N PHE A 121 -0.01 12.92 17.86
CA PHE A 121 -0.38 11.65 17.22
C PHE A 121 -1.88 11.34 17.34
N ASP A 122 -2.61 11.99 18.22
CA ASP A 122 -4.07 11.91 18.33
C ASP A 122 -4.81 12.81 17.32
N GLU A 123 -4.10 13.62 16.56
CA GLU A 123 -4.69 14.46 15.53
C GLU A 123 -5.16 13.60 14.34
N THR A 124 -6.40 13.83 13.90
CA THR A 124 -6.93 13.19 12.68
C THR A 124 -6.44 13.96 11.46
N THR A 125 -5.63 13.30 10.64
CA THR A 125 -5.09 13.86 9.40
C THR A 125 -5.16 12.87 8.25
N THR A 126 -5.45 13.37 7.06
CA THR A 126 -5.37 12.56 5.83
C THR A 126 -3.91 12.37 5.39
N PRO A 127 -3.60 11.31 4.62
CA PRO A 127 -2.26 11.16 4.04
C PRO A 127 -1.80 12.39 3.23
N ALA A 128 -2.71 13.01 2.48
CA ALA A 128 -2.41 14.22 1.70
C ALA A 128 -2.04 15.42 2.59
N GLN A 129 -2.73 15.60 3.71
CA GLN A 129 -2.40 16.66 4.67
C GLN A 129 -1.03 16.43 5.32
N ARG A 130 -0.72 15.18 5.67
CA ARG A 130 0.59 14.83 6.25
C ARG A 130 1.71 15.06 5.24
N ALA A 131 1.51 14.65 3.98
CA ALA A 131 2.48 14.91 2.91
C ALA A 131 2.73 16.41 2.70
N ALA A 132 1.66 17.24 2.64
CA ALA A 132 1.78 18.68 2.50
C ALA A 132 2.56 19.31 3.67
N ARG A 133 2.28 18.92 4.91
CA ARG A 133 3.01 19.39 6.09
C ARG A 133 4.47 18.93 6.09
N ALA A 134 4.77 17.76 5.54
CA ALA A 134 6.15 17.32 5.35
C ALA A 134 6.88 18.22 4.36
N ASP A 135 6.27 18.51 3.21
CA ASP A 135 6.85 19.36 2.17
C ASP A 135 7.11 20.80 2.69
N GLU A 136 6.18 21.37 3.47
CA GLU A 136 6.34 22.69 4.09
C GLU A 136 7.57 22.78 5.00
N GLN A 137 7.98 21.67 5.58
CA GLN A 137 9.16 21.59 6.44
C GLN A 137 10.46 21.43 5.66
N ALA A 138 10.44 21.32 4.33
CA ALA A 138 11.60 21.17 3.45
C ALA A 138 12.65 20.17 4.00
N PRO A 139 12.31 18.90 4.26
CA PRO A 139 13.22 17.94 4.85
C PRO A 139 14.20 17.39 3.80
N GLN A 140 15.38 16.93 4.27
CA GLN A 140 16.24 16.07 3.45
C GLN A 140 15.73 14.63 3.41
N LEU A 141 14.97 14.20 4.41
CA LEU A 141 14.43 12.86 4.51
C LEU A 141 13.02 12.87 5.09
N LEU A 142 12.13 12.08 4.48
CA LEU A 142 10.80 11.74 5.00
C LEU A 142 10.73 10.23 5.24
N LEU A 143 10.33 9.83 6.45
CA LEU A 143 10.05 8.45 6.80
C LEU A 143 8.64 8.33 7.33
N SER A 144 7.79 7.60 6.59
CA SER A 144 6.43 7.24 7.03
C SER A 144 6.42 5.82 7.60
N ILE A 145 5.82 5.66 8.77
CA ILE A 145 5.81 4.42 9.55
C ILE A 145 4.40 3.84 9.53
N HIS A 146 4.28 2.58 9.09
CA HIS A 146 3.06 1.81 9.04
C HIS A 146 3.27 0.41 9.59
N GLY A 147 2.20 -0.28 9.98
CA GLY A 147 2.23 -1.66 10.46
C GLY A 147 1.80 -2.68 9.43
N ASN A 148 1.20 -2.22 8.33
CA ASN A 148 0.59 -3.05 7.32
C ASN A 148 -0.45 -4.05 7.89
N SER A 149 -1.12 -4.75 7.01
CA SER A 149 -1.99 -5.88 7.36
C SER A 149 -1.93 -6.92 6.25
N ALA A 150 -1.94 -8.17 6.63
CA ALA A 150 -2.05 -9.27 5.69
C ALA A 150 -3.50 -9.80 5.62
N ALA A 151 -3.88 -10.41 4.52
CA ALA A 151 -5.18 -11.07 4.40
C ALA A 151 -5.33 -12.19 5.45
N ASN A 152 -6.56 -12.46 5.87
CA ASN A 152 -6.87 -13.51 6.83
C ASN A 152 -6.26 -14.85 6.38
N GLY A 153 -5.56 -15.51 7.30
CA GLY A 153 -4.85 -16.76 7.03
C GLY A 153 -3.49 -16.61 6.35
N SER A 154 -3.03 -15.39 6.11
CA SER A 154 -1.68 -15.14 5.62
C SER A 154 -0.65 -15.40 6.72
N THR A 155 0.49 -15.97 6.34
CA THR A 155 1.69 -16.12 7.18
C THR A 155 2.75 -15.08 6.86
N ALA A 156 2.40 -14.05 6.08
CA ALA A 156 3.32 -12.98 5.72
C ALA A 156 3.81 -12.27 6.98
N SER A 157 5.12 -12.08 7.06
CA SER A 157 5.79 -11.36 8.13
C SER A 157 7.07 -10.72 7.60
N GLY A 158 7.63 -9.77 8.32
CA GLY A 158 8.88 -9.12 7.97
C GLY A 158 8.70 -7.63 7.75
N PHE A 159 9.74 -7.03 7.19
CA PHE A 159 9.85 -5.60 6.97
C PHE A 159 9.73 -5.28 5.47
N GLU A 160 8.96 -4.25 5.15
CA GLU A 160 8.77 -3.76 3.78
C GLU A 160 9.15 -2.28 3.70
N CYS A 161 9.83 -1.89 2.62
CA CYS A 161 10.12 -0.50 2.29
C CYS A 161 9.46 -0.13 0.96
N TYR A 162 8.85 1.04 0.91
CA TYR A 162 8.22 1.60 -0.28
C TYR A 162 8.91 2.91 -0.69
N PRO A 163 9.97 2.86 -1.50
CA PRO A 163 10.62 4.05 -2.03
C PRO A 163 9.74 4.73 -3.08
N ALA A 164 10.10 5.95 -3.45
CA ALA A 164 9.49 6.63 -4.58
C ALA A 164 9.59 5.77 -5.85
N VAL A 165 8.50 5.70 -6.63
CA VAL A 165 8.44 4.86 -7.83
C VAL A 165 9.36 5.38 -8.95
N PRO A 166 9.82 4.52 -9.87
CA PRO A 166 10.62 4.93 -11.03
C PRO A 166 9.99 6.09 -11.80
N GLY A 167 10.82 7.02 -12.26
CA GLY A 167 10.40 8.22 -12.99
C GLY A 167 9.92 9.39 -12.10
N ARG A 168 9.89 9.23 -10.78
CA ARG A 168 9.71 10.35 -9.85
C ARG A 168 11.04 10.98 -9.48
N THR A 169 11.00 12.30 -9.18
CA THR A 169 12.11 12.98 -8.53
C THR A 169 12.49 12.22 -7.25
N TRP A 170 13.72 12.11 -6.94
CA TRP A 170 14.25 11.42 -5.75
C TRP A 170 14.04 9.89 -5.72
N HIS A 171 13.75 9.24 -6.88
CA HIS A 171 13.59 7.79 -6.91
C HIS A 171 14.86 7.06 -6.46
N GLN A 172 16.02 7.46 -7.01
CA GLN A 172 17.30 6.78 -6.72
C GLN A 172 17.71 6.97 -5.26
N GLU A 173 17.60 8.19 -4.74
CA GLU A 173 17.89 8.53 -3.35
C GLU A 173 16.99 7.77 -2.38
N SER A 174 15.69 7.76 -2.68
CA SER A 174 14.68 7.05 -1.89
C SER A 174 14.92 5.53 -1.90
N PHE A 175 15.27 4.97 -3.04
CA PHE A 175 15.60 3.55 -3.18
C PHE A 175 16.87 3.18 -2.41
N TYR A 176 17.92 4.00 -2.51
CA TYR A 176 19.15 3.82 -1.74
C TYR A 176 18.87 3.84 -0.24
N PHE A 177 18.07 4.80 0.23
CA PHE A 177 17.70 4.88 1.63
C PHE A 177 16.90 3.65 2.08
N ALA A 178 15.94 3.18 1.28
CA ALA A 178 15.19 1.96 1.56
C ALA A 178 16.10 0.72 1.70
N GLN A 179 17.14 0.61 0.87
CA GLN A 179 18.14 -0.46 1.00
C GLN A 179 18.95 -0.37 2.31
N LEU A 180 19.32 0.85 2.72
CA LEU A 180 20.01 1.04 4.01
C LEU A 180 19.12 0.65 5.20
N LEU A 181 17.84 1.06 5.18
CA LEU A 181 16.87 0.65 6.19
C LEU A 181 16.70 -0.86 6.24
N ALA A 182 16.52 -1.51 5.07
CA ALA A 182 16.35 -2.96 5.01
C ALA A 182 17.58 -3.70 5.56
N LYS A 183 18.78 -3.25 5.23
CA LYS A 183 20.04 -3.81 5.79
C LYS A 183 20.10 -3.62 7.31
N GLY A 184 19.74 -2.43 7.80
CA GLY A 184 19.72 -2.14 9.23
C GLY A 184 18.72 -3.01 9.99
N MET A 185 17.50 -3.16 9.47
CA MET A 185 16.46 -4.01 10.06
C MET A 185 16.89 -5.50 10.08
N GLN A 186 17.48 -5.98 8.99
CA GLN A 186 17.98 -7.35 8.90
C GLN A 186 19.12 -7.61 9.90
N ALA A 187 19.97 -6.64 10.16
CA ALA A 187 21.06 -6.76 11.12
C ALA A 187 20.58 -6.71 12.58
N ALA A 188 19.43 -6.10 12.82
CA ALA A 188 18.84 -6.00 14.17
C ALA A 188 18.02 -7.25 14.57
N GLY A 189 17.73 -8.18 13.65
CA GLY A 189 16.95 -9.42 13.87
C GLY A 189 15.57 -9.32 13.30
#